data_4826da0704543e44915578b44d9a7c49
#
_entry.id   4826da0704543e44915578b44d9a7c49
#
_cell.length_a   1.000
_cell.length_b   1.000
_cell.length_c   1.000
_cell.angle_alpha   90.00
_cell.angle_beta   90.00
_cell.angle_gamma   90.00
#
_symmetry.space_group_name_H-M   'P 1'
#
loop_
_entity.id
_entity.type
_entity.pdbx_description
1 polymer ?
#
loop_
_entity_poly.entity_id
_entity_poly.type
_entity_poly.pdbx_seq_one_letter_code
_entity_poly.pdbx_strand_id
1 'polypeptide(L)'
;MKKTLGIIGGVGPLATMLIGEMIVRRTKAEKDQEHVHTIIDNDTSIPDRTAYILDNTKENPVPYLQRDAKKLAEYGAGVICIPCNTAHSFYEELQATT
;
A
#
# COMPACT_ATOMS: atom_id res chain seq x y z
N MET A 1 22.47 0.60 2.10
CA MET A 1 21.64 0.41 0.93
C MET A 1 20.22 0.85 1.22
N LYS A 2 19.61 1.63 0.33
CA LYS A 2 18.24 2.09 0.53
C LYS A 2 17.26 0.93 0.29
N LYS A 3 16.24 0.84 1.14
CA LYS A 3 15.16 -0.11 0.93
C LYS A 3 14.18 0.43 -0.10
N THR A 4 13.61 -0.45 -0.89
CA THR A 4 12.53 -0.10 -1.81
C THR A 4 11.22 -0.02 -1.03
N LEU A 5 10.46 1.06 -1.25
CA LEU A 5 9.16 1.26 -0.61
C LEU A 5 8.05 0.72 -1.50
N GLY A 6 7.22 -0.14 -0.96
CA GLY A 6 6.01 -0.61 -1.61
C GLY A 6 4.79 0.08 -1.03
N ILE A 7 3.87 0.50 -1.88
CA ILE A 7 2.62 1.13 -1.46
C ILE A 7 1.46 0.30 -1.99
N ILE A 8 0.64 -0.23 -1.08
CA ILE A 8 -0.64 -0.83 -1.44
C ILE A 8 -1.64 0.30 -1.52
N GLY A 9 -2.00 0.67 -2.73
CA GLY A 9 -2.89 1.79 -3.02
C GLY A 9 -4.19 1.37 -3.67
N GLY A 10 -4.88 2.36 -4.23
CA GLY A 10 -6.20 2.13 -4.83
C GLY A 10 -7.35 2.27 -3.84
N VAL A 11 -7.05 2.58 -2.59
CA VAL A 11 -7.97 2.64 -1.44
C VAL A 11 -7.86 3.96 -0.65
N GLY A 12 -8.10 5.17 -1.26
CA GLY A 12 -8.52 5.34 -2.68
C GLY A 12 -7.39 5.75 -3.61
N PRO A 13 -7.70 5.72 -4.89
CA PRO A 13 -6.67 5.92 -5.91
C PRO A 13 -6.08 7.33 -5.98
N LEU A 14 -6.88 8.37 -5.81
CA LEU A 14 -6.34 9.73 -5.84
C LEU A 14 -5.43 9.99 -4.64
N ALA A 15 -5.81 9.56 -3.44
CA ALA A 15 -4.98 9.71 -2.26
C ALA A 15 -3.65 8.96 -2.43
N THR A 16 -3.67 7.82 -3.12
CA THR A 16 -2.47 7.04 -3.44
C THR A 16 -1.50 7.86 -4.29
N MET A 17 -2.00 8.53 -5.32
CA MET A 17 -1.16 9.37 -6.18
C MET A 17 -0.60 10.58 -5.42
N LEU A 18 -1.40 11.17 -4.54
CA LEU A 18 -0.96 12.30 -3.72
C LEU A 18 0.14 11.89 -2.74
N ILE A 19 0.05 10.70 -2.16
CA ILE A 19 1.11 10.17 -1.29
C ILE A 19 2.41 9.99 -2.07
N GLY A 20 2.33 9.48 -3.30
CA GLY A 20 3.50 9.35 -4.17
C GLY A 20 4.17 10.69 -4.43
N GLU A 21 3.38 11.72 -4.74
CA GLU A 21 3.89 13.07 -4.93
C GLU A 21 4.54 13.62 -3.66
N MET A 22 3.91 13.42 -2.50
CA MET A 22 4.46 13.89 -1.23
C MET A 22 5.80 13.23 -0.90
N ILE A 23 5.97 11.95 -1.20
CA ILE A 23 7.23 11.26 -1.00
C ILE A 23 8.34 11.93 -1.79
N VAL A 24 8.07 12.24 -3.05
CA VAL A 24 9.05 12.93 -3.91
C VAL A 24 9.36 14.31 -3.38
N ARG A 25 8.31 15.10 -3.07
CA ARG A 25 8.48 16.50 -2.63
C ARG A 25 9.21 16.63 -1.30
N ARG A 26 9.05 15.65 -0.40
CA ARG A 26 9.65 15.71 0.94
C ARG A 26 11.00 15.02 1.04
N THR A 27 11.45 14.38 -0.03
CA THR A 27 12.78 13.78 -0.06
C THR A 27 13.79 14.84 -0.45
N LYS A 28 14.83 15.01 0.38
CA LYS A 28 15.94 15.91 0.03
C LYS A 28 16.81 15.21 -1.01
N ALA A 29 16.69 15.65 -2.25
CA ALA A 29 17.43 15.06 -3.36
C ALA A 29 17.81 16.15 -4.36
N GLU A 30 19.03 16.09 -4.85
CA GLU A 30 19.50 16.99 -5.92
C GLU A 30 19.46 16.30 -7.28
N LYS A 31 19.34 14.97 -7.30
CA LYS A 31 19.28 14.18 -8.54
C LYS A 31 18.39 12.97 -8.30
N ASP A 32 17.92 12.40 -9.41
CA ASP A 32 16.94 11.31 -9.39
C ASP A 32 17.37 10.13 -8.52
N GLN A 33 18.66 9.78 -8.57
CA GLN A 33 19.18 8.61 -7.88
C GLN A 33 19.15 8.73 -6.35
N GLU A 34 18.90 9.93 -5.84
CA GLU A 34 18.81 10.17 -4.39
C GLU A 34 17.37 10.01 -3.88
N HIS A 35 16.41 9.86 -4.77
CA HIS A 35 15.01 9.62 -4.40
C HIS A 35 14.78 8.18 -3.95
N VAL A 36 13.66 7.96 -3.28
CA VAL A 36 13.25 6.65 -2.82
C VAL A 36 12.75 5.83 -4.01
N HIS A 37 13.27 4.63 -4.18
CA HIS A 37 12.72 3.69 -5.15
C HIS A 37 11.36 3.23 -4.63
N THR A 38 10.29 3.56 -5.32
CA THR A 38 8.92 3.35 -4.87
C THR A 38 8.16 2.51 -5.90
N ILE A 39 7.47 1.50 -5.40
CA ILE A 39 6.57 0.68 -6.21
C ILE A 39 5.16 0.91 -5.70
N ILE A 40 4.28 1.39 -6.57
CA ILE A 40 2.90 1.69 -6.20
C ILE A 40 1.98 0.72 -6.91
N ASP A 41 1.27 -0.09 -6.13
CA ASP A 41 0.19 -0.94 -6.65
C ASP A 41 -1.12 -0.20 -6.41
N ASN A 42 -1.61 0.52 -7.41
CA ASN A 42 -2.85 1.28 -7.31
C ASN A 42 -4.02 0.34 -7.63
N ASP A 43 -4.30 -0.57 -6.71
CA ASP A 43 -5.27 -1.65 -6.88
C ASP A 43 -6.67 -1.21 -6.48
N THR A 44 -7.46 -0.78 -7.45
CA THR A 44 -8.84 -0.34 -7.22
C THR A 44 -9.82 -1.52 -7.14
N SER A 45 -9.34 -2.74 -7.34
CA SER A 45 -10.20 -3.94 -7.25
C SER A 45 -10.41 -4.41 -5.81
N ILE A 46 -9.69 -3.83 -4.85
CA ILE A 46 -9.83 -4.20 -3.43
C ILE A 46 -11.25 -3.85 -2.96
N PRO A 47 -11.99 -4.83 -2.39
CA PRO A 47 -13.35 -4.56 -1.91
C PRO A 47 -13.40 -3.47 -0.85
N ASP A 48 -14.57 -2.83 -0.73
CA ASP A 48 -14.79 -1.74 0.22
C ASP A 48 -14.50 -2.21 1.65
N ARG A 49 -13.50 -1.58 2.30
CA ARG A 49 -13.05 -1.95 3.65
C ARG A 49 -14.08 -1.59 4.70
N THR A 50 -14.69 -0.41 4.58
CA THR A 50 -15.71 0.05 5.53
C THR A 50 -16.97 -0.82 5.44
N ALA A 51 -17.41 -1.16 4.23
CA ALA A 51 -18.56 -2.03 4.04
C ALA A 51 -18.37 -3.38 4.72
N TYR A 52 -17.16 -3.96 4.61
CA TYR A 52 -16.87 -5.26 5.24
C TYR A 52 -16.84 -5.14 6.78
N ILE A 53 -16.27 -4.06 7.31
CA ILE A 53 -16.20 -3.84 8.77
C ILE A 53 -17.61 -3.71 9.36
N LEU A 54 -18.52 -3.01 8.65
CA LEU A 54 -19.88 -2.82 9.09
C LEU A 54 -20.77 -4.06 8.90
N ASP A 55 -20.44 -4.87 7.89
CA ASP A 55 -21.23 -6.06 7.54
C ASP A 55 -20.30 -7.11 6.93
N ASN A 56 -19.91 -8.10 7.74
CA ASN A 56 -18.97 -9.13 7.30
C ASN A 56 -19.54 -10.15 6.32
N THR A 57 -20.79 -9.96 5.88
CA THR A 57 -21.32 -10.74 4.75
C THR A 57 -20.90 -10.15 3.41
N LYS A 58 -20.35 -8.92 3.40
CA LYS A 58 -19.79 -8.31 2.20
C LYS A 58 -18.45 -8.94 1.87
N GLU A 59 -17.94 -8.67 0.66
CA GLU A 59 -16.69 -9.24 0.22
C GLU A 59 -15.53 -8.79 1.10
N ASN A 60 -14.70 -9.76 1.54
CA ASN A 60 -13.59 -9.53 2.43
C ASN A 60 -12.40 -8.94 1.67
N PRO A 61 -11.90 -7.73 2.05
CA PRO A 61 -10.75 -7.13 1.39
C PRO A 61 -9.41 -7.79 1.75
N VAL A 62 -9.34 -8.54 2.85
CA VAL A 62 -8.06 -9.08 3.36
C VAL A 62 -7.31 -9.93 2.34
N PRO A 63 -7.94 -10.89 1.62
CA PRO A 63 -7.20 -11.67 0.62
C PRO A 63 -6.58 -10.80 -0.48
N TYR A 64 -7.24 -9.71 -0.85
CA TYR A 64 -6.73 -8.78 -1.87
C TYR A 64 -5.52 -8.02 -1.35
N LEU A 65 -5.61 -7.52 -0.12
CA LEU A 65 -4.50 -6.82 0.53
C LEU A 65 -3.31 -7.74 0.73
N GLN A 66 -3.54 -8.98 1.16
CA GLN A 66 -2.48 -9.97 1.32
C GLN A 66 -1.80 -10.29 -0.01
N ARG A 67 -2.58 -10.45 -1.06
CA ARG A 67 -2.05 -10.69 -2.41
C ARG A 67 -1.14 -9.56 -2.85
N ASP A 68 -1.58 -8.31 -2.65
CA ASP A 68 -0.81 -7.14 -3.06
C ASP A 68 0.47 -6.99 -2.23
N ALA A 69 0.39 -7.22 -0.92
CA ALA A 69 1.56 -7.21 -0.04
C ALA A 69 2.59 -8.25 -0.48
N LYS A 70 2.14 -9.45 -0.79
CA LYS A 70 3.01 -10.53 -1.22
C LYS A 70 3.69 -10.20 -2.55
N LYS A 71 2.95 -9.65 -3.51
CA LYS A 71 3.51 -9.25 -4.80
C LYS A 71 4.57 -8.17 -4.65
N LEU A 72 4.31 -7.17 -3.79
CA LEU A 72 5.30 -6.12 -3.54
C LEU A 72 6.56 -6.68 -2.89
N ALA A 73 6.41 -7.58 -1.92
CA ALA A 73 7.55 -8.22 -1.28
C ALA A 73 8.36 -9.05 -2.29
N GLU A 74 7.69 -9.81 -3.16
CA GLU A 74 8.34 -10.59 -4.20
C GLU A 74 9.07 -9.72 -5.23
N TYR A 75 8.52 -8.54 -5.49
CA TYR A 75 9.14 -7.59 -6.42
C TYR A 75 10.36 -6.90 -5.81
N GLY A 76 10.54 -6.96 -4.49
CA GLY A 76 11.71 -6.43 -3.83
C GLY A 76 11.45 -5.31 -2.83
N ALA A 77 10.19 -5.02 -2.50
CA ALA A 77 9.89 -4.00 -1.50
C ALA A 77 10.39 -4.45 -0.13
N GLY A 78 11.20 -3.60 0.50
CA GLY A 78 11.70 -3.85 1.85
C GLY A 78 10.82 -3.28 2.93
N VAL A 79 9.98 -2.31 2.57
CA VAL A 79 8.99 -1.69 3.47
C VAL A 79 7.70 -1.56 2.68
N ILE A 80 6.58 -1.88 3.30
CA ILE A 80 5.27 -1.80 2.66
C ILE A 80 4.35 -0.93 3.51
N CYS A 81 3.67 0.02 2.89
CA CYS A 81 2.70 0.86 3.57
C CYS A 81 1.35 0.86 2.85
N ILE A 82 0.31 1.19 3.60
CA ILE A 82 -1.06 1.27 3.10
C ILE A 82 -1.62 2.62 3.54
N PRO A 83 -1.76 3.61 2.64
CA PRO A 83 -2.30 4.91 3.01
C PRO A 83 -3.83 4.88 3.12
N CYS A 84 -4.36 4.09 4.05
CA CYS A 84 -5.80 3.91 4.25
C CYS A 84 -6.05 3.48 5.70
N ASN A 85 -6.71 4.34 6.47
CA ASN A 85 -6.97 4.05 7.88
C ASN A 85 -7.84 2.81 8.08
N THR A 86 -8.86 2.60 7.24
CA THR A 86 -9.73 1.42 7.38
C THR A 86 -9.01 0.12 7.06
N ALA A 87 -8.03 0.16 6.14
CA ALA A 87 -7.24 -1.03 5.82
C ALA A 87 -6.34 -1.45 6.99
N HIS A 88 -5.93 -0.52 7.84
CA HIS A 88 -5.12 -0.81 9.02
C HIS A 88 -5.88 -1.63 10.07
N SER A 89 -7.20 -1.73 9.99
CA SER A 89 -7.99 -2.65 10.82
C SER A 89 -7.60 -4.12 10.58
N PHE A 90 -6.91 -4.42 9.48
CA PHE A 90 -6.48 -5.77 9.11
C PHE A 90 -4.98 -5.95 9.25
N TYR A 91 -4.33 -5.12 10.06
CA TYR A 91 -2.87 -5.07 10.18
C TYR A 91 -2.27 -6.43 10.55
N GLU A 92 -2.86 -7.14 11.50
CA GLU A 92 -2.29 -8.40 11.97
C GLU A 92 -2.28 -9.46 10.87
N GLU A 93 -3.36 -9.54 10.08
CA GLU A 93 -3.44 -10.48 8.98
C GLU A 93 -2.40 -10.15 7.89
N LEU A 94 -2.19 -8.86 7.63
CA LEU A 94 -1.20 -8.42 6.65
C LEU A 94 0.22 -8.67 7.15
N GLN A 95 0.49 -8.41 8.42
CA GLN A 95 1.81 -8.64 9.01
C GLN A 95 2.20 -10.11 8.92
N ALA A 96 1.25 -11.01 9.11
CA ALA A 96 1.49 -12.44 8.99
C ALA A 96 1.82 -12.87 7.56
N THR A 97 1.44 -12.09 6.54
CA THR A 97 1.70 -12.38 5.14
C THR A 97 3.14 -12.06 4.74
N THR A 98 3.71 -11.06 5.34
CA THR A 98 5.06 -10.58 5.02
C THR A 98 6.02 -10.76 6.19
#